data_50821463ada2037fd275533d037ef2d9
#
_entry.id   50821463ada2037fd275533d037ef2d9
#
_cell.length_a   1.000
_cell.length_b   1.000
_cell.length_c   1.000
_cell.angle_alpha   90.00
_cell.angle_beta   90.00
_cell.angle_gamma   90.00
#
_symmetry.space_group_name_H-M   'P 1'
#
loop_
_entity.id
_entity.type
_entity.pdbx_description
1 polymer ?
#
loop_
_entity_poly.entity_id
_entity_poly.type
_entity_poly.pdbx_seq_one_letter_code
_entity_poly.pdbx_strand_id
1 'polypeptide(L)'
;MQLPSAHARDLALPPDGHRDPPQLATAGGRAYADWRVRGRLYAGTSGFAYKTWKPGFYPVGLKNHEMLRYYAERLPSVEVNNTFYRMPSEKLLAAWREETPEGFVMTLKAPRRITHIARLREVSDPLAYFLRSARSLGSRLGCVFFQCPPSLRYDAGLLDGFLAGLPEGGPRFAMEFRHASWGGAEARAKLAARSVAWCT
;
A
#
# COMPACT_ATOMS: atom_id res chain seq x y z
N MET A 1 5.03 -33.90 30.84
CA MET A 1 6.16 -33.63 29.93
C MET A 1 6.04 -32.17 29.53
N GLN A 2 6.72 -31.29 30.26
CA GLN A 2 6.63 -29.83 30.12
C GLN A 2 7.68 -29.37 29.12
N LEU A 3 7.25 -28.57 28.14
CA LEU A 3 8.13 -27.88 27.18
C LEU A 3 8.73 -26.65 27.86
N PRO A 4 10.01 -26.31 27.65
CA PRO A 4 10.65 -25.15 28.26
C PRO A 4 10.21 -23.86 27.59
N SER A 5 9.91 -22.85 28.40
CA SER A 5 9.61 -21.47 28.01
C SER A 5 10.86 -20.81 27.39
N ALA A 6 10.74 -20.36 26.14
CA ALA A 6 11.77 -19.55 25.50
C ALA A 6 11.75 -18.13 26.09
N HIS A 7 12.83 -17.73 26.71
CA HIS A 7 13.06 -16.37 27.18
C HIS A 7 13.17 -15.40 25.98
N ALA A 8 12.32 -14.39 25.97
CA ALA A 8 12.48 -13.23 25.11
C ALA A 8 13.79 -12.53 25.50
N ARG A 9 14.78 -12.58 24.62
CA ARG A 9 16.00 -11.77 24.76
C ARG A 9 15.70 -10.37 24.26
N ASP A 10 15.92 -9.38 25.12
CA ASP A 10 15.95 -7.97 24.80
C ASP A 10 16.82 -7.70 23.58
N LEU A 11 16.20 -7.31 22.46
CA LEU A 11 16.88 -6.75 21.31
C LEU A 11 16.86 -5.22 21.43
N ALA A 12 17.66 -4.71 22.37
CA ALA A 12 18.00 -3.30 22.39
C ALA A 12 18.88 -2.99 21.17
N LEU A 13 18.38 -2.14 20.27
CA LEU A 13 19.17 -1.60 19.15
C LEU A 13 20.12 -0.53 19.71
N PRO A 14 21.39 -0.50 19.27
CA PRO A 14 22.32 0.59 19.64
C PRO A 14 21.89 1.92 19.04
N PRO A 15 22.21 3.06 19.68
CA PRO A 15 21.67 4.39 19.34
C PRO A 15 22.15 4.97 18.00
N ASP A 16 23.12 4.38 17.34
CA ASP A 16 23.77 4.93 16.12
C ASP A 16 23.87 3.89 15.00
N GLY A 17 22.79 3.33 14.65
CA GLY A 17 22.43 2.51 13.48
C GLY A 17 23.47 2.19 12.37
N HIS A 18 24.78 2.26 12.62
CA HIS A 18 25.83 1.89 11.68
C HIS A 18 26.34 0.49 12.05
N ARG A 19 25.86 -0.52 11.32
CA ARG A 19 26.56 -1.80 11.20
C ARG A 19 27.15 -1.86 9.80
N ASP A 20 28.45 -1.94 9.71
CA ASP A 20 29.11 -2.33 8.47
C ASP A 20 28.63 -3.72 8.05
N PRO A 21 28.25 -3.93 6.79
CA PRO A 21 27.83 -5.23 6.32
C PRO A 21 29.02 -6.22 6.32
N PRO A 22 28.77 -7.52 6.56
CA PRO A 22 29.81 -8.54 6.48
C PRO A 22 30.42 -8.53 5.07
N GLN A 23 31.76 -8.52 5.00
CA GLN A 23 32.50 -8.65 3.74
C GLN A 23 32.23 -10.06 3.18
N LEU A 24 31.42 -10.13 2.14
CA LEU A 24 31.22 -11.35 1.36
C LEU A 24 32.36 -11.50 0.37
N ALA A 25 33.09 -12.60 0.51
CA ALA A 25 34.17 -12.99 -0.36
C ALA A 25 33.70 -13.10 -1.82
N THR A 26 34.49 -12.53 -2.74
CA THR A 26 34.31 -12.57 -4.17
C THR A 26 34.56 -13.98 -4.71
N ALA A 27 33.49 -14.64 -5.17
CA ALA A 27 33.59 -15.78 -6.06
C ALA A 27 32.79 -15.50 -7.33
N GLY A 28 33.48 -15.31 -8.45
CA GLY A 28 32.91 -15.37 -9.80
C GLY A 28 32.20 -14.11 -10.29
N GLY A 29 32.88 -13.28 -11.04
CA GLY A 29 32.51 -12.02 -11.67
C GLY A 29 31.13 -11.95 -12.34
N ARG A 30 30.10 -11.66 -11.57
CA ARG A 30 28.92 -10.95 -12.00
C ARG A 30 28.80 -9.73 -11.07
N ALA A 31 28.93 -8.54 -11.65
CA ALA A 31 28.60 -7.31 -10.95
C ALA A 31 27.15 -7.42 -10.46
N TYR A 32 26.97 -7.66 -9.17
CA TYR A 32 25.69 -7.42 -8.53
C TYR A 32 25.45 -5.91 -8.63
N ALA A 33 24.43 -5.55 -9.41
CA ALA A 33 23.95 -4.18 -9.47
C ALA A 33 23.83 -3.62 -8.05
N ASP A 34 24.31 -2.39 -7.86
CA ASP A 34 24.32 -1.71 -6.57
C ASP A 34 22.91 -1.68 -5.96
N TRP A 35 22.61 -2.61 -5.06
CA TRP A 35 21.34 -2.74 -4.33
C TRP A 35 21.14 -1.64 -3.27
N ARG A 36 22.02 -0.64 -3.22
CA ARG A 36 21.93 0.53 -2.35
C ARG A 36 20.86 1.54 -2.79
N VAL A 37 19.75 1.07 -3.33
CA VAL A 37 18.55 1.89 -3.40
C VAL A 37 18.07 2.10 -1.97
N ARG A 38 18.45 3.23 -1.39
CA ARG A 38 17.98 3.66 -0.06
C ARG A 38 16.50 4.01 -0.15
N GLY A 39 15.65 2.99 -0.19
CA GLY A 39 14.20 3.12 -0.06
C GLY A 39 13.81 3.11 1.41
N ARG A 40 12.80 3.90 1.78
CA ARG A 40 12.17 3.80 3.09
C ARG A 40 11.10 2.70 3.06
N LEU A 41 11.21 1.72 3.98
CA LEU A 41 10.20 0.68 4.15
C LEU A 41 9.08 1.20 5.05
N TYR A 42 7.83 1.01 4.60
CA TYR A 42 6.63 1.28 5.39
C TYR A 42 5.90 -0.05 5.61
N ALA A 43 6.03 -0.60 6.81
CA ALA A 43 5.30 -1.80 7.21
C ALA A 43 3.94 -1.42 7.80
N GLY A 44 2.90 -2.18 7.46
CA GLY A 44 1.54 -1.93 7.94
C GLY A 44 0.64 -3.12 7.65
N THR A 45 -0.64 -2.96 7.93
CA THR A 45 -1.66 -3.99 7.72
C THR A 45 -2.69 -3.57 6.69
N SER A 46 -3.42 -4.55 6.17
CA SER A 46 -4.58 -4.33 5.31
C SER A 46 -5.81 -4.07 6.19
N GLY A 47 -6.06 -2.80 6.46
CA GLY A 47 -7.05 -2.29 7.40
C GLY A 47 -6.53 -2.14 8.82
N PHE A 48 -7.24 -1.33 9.61
CA PHE A 48 -6.90 -1.05 11.01
C PHE A 48 -8.08 -1.23 11.98
N ALA A 49 -9.33 -1.20 11.51
CA ALA A 49 -10.52 -1.13 12.37
C ALA A 49 -11.09 -2.52 12.69
N TYR A 50 -10.26 -3.42 13.22
CA TYR A 50 -10.67 -4.78 13.58
C TYR A 50 -10.93 -4.93 15.08
N LYS A 51 -12.21 -5.15 15.46
CA LYS A 51 -12.59 -5.37 16.87
C LYS A 51 -11.92 -6.61 17.47
N THR A 52 -11.62 -7.62 16.65
CA THR A 52 -10.94 -8.85 17.03
C THR A 52 -9.49 -8.65 17.48
N TRP A 53 -8.92 -7.47 17.24
CA TRP A 53 -7.58 -7.14 17.73
C TRP A 53 -7.57 -6.68 19.19
N LYS A 54 -8.74 -6.64 19.85
CA LYS A 54 -8.85 -6.49 21.30
C LYS A 54 -8.81 -7.86 21.98
N PRO A 55 -8.11 -8.03 23.09
CA PRO A 55 -7.26 -7.05 23.79
C PRO A 55 -5.81 -6.98 23.28
N GLY A 56 -5.43 -7.80 22.29
CA GLY A 56 -4.02 -8.04 21.93
C GLY A 56 -3.31 -6.80 21.40
N PHE A 57 -3.90 -6.08 20.44
CA PHE A 57 -3.32 -4.85 19.89
C PHE A 57 -4.03 -3.61 20.42
N TYR A 58 -5.35 -3.59 20.44
CA TYR A 58 -6.15 -2.48 20.98
C TYR A 58 -6.57 -2.74 22.43
N PRO A 59 -6.50 -1.73 23.31
CA PRO A 59 -7.10 -1.81 24.65
C PRO A 59 -8.59 -2.15 24.57
N VAL A 60 -9.11 -2.89 25.56
CA VAL A 60 -10.51 -3.31 25.61
C VAL A 60 -11.47 -2.13 25.49
N GLY A 61 -11.20 -1.04 26.23
CA GLY A 61 -12.03 0.16 26.28
C GLY A 61 -11.89 1.12 25.11
N LEU A 62 -10.94 0.90 24.18
CA LEU A 62 -10.70 1.83 23.08
C LEU A 62 -11.93 1.94 22.18
N LYS A 63 -12.38 3.17 21.91
CA LYS A 63 -13.54 3.44 21.05
C LYS A 63 -13.15 3.30 19.58
N ASN A 64 -14.11 2.95 18.70
CA ASN A 64 -13.83 2.71 17.29
C ASN A 64 -13.23 3.92 16.56
N HIS A 65 -13.64 5.14 16.91
CA HIS A 65 -13.13 6.37 16.31
C HIS A 65 -11.70 6.71 16.76
N GLU A 66 -11.21 6.08 17.82
CA GLU A 66 -9.83 6.27 18.31
C GLU A 66 -8.85 5.28 17.70
N MET A 67 -9.36 4.24 17.01
CA MET A 67 -8.53 3.14 16.48
C MET A 67 -7.49 3.63 15.47
N LEU A 68 -7.82 4.58 14.59
CA LEU A 68 -6.87 5.08 13.60
C LEU A 68 -5.69 5.79 14.26
N ARG A 69 -5.94 6.68 15.21
CA ARG A 69 -4.89 7.37 15.95
C ARG A 69 -4.00 6.39 16.71
N TYR A 70 -4.61 5.49 17.46
CA TYR A 70 -3.88 4.45 18.21
C TYR A 70 -3.00 3.58 17.32
N TYR A 71 -3.52 3.19 16.14
CA TYR A 71 -2.81 2.41 15.14
C TYR A 71 -1.61 3.19 14.58
N ALA A 72 -1.84 4.44 14.18
CA ALA A 72 -0.85 5.28 13.53
C ALA A 72 0.32 5.68 14.43
N GLU A 73 0.15 5.63 15.74
CA GLU A 73 1.24 5.80 16.73
C GLU A 73 2.18 4.59 16.81
N ARG A 74 1.77 3.40 16.30
CA ARG A 74 2.50 2.12 16.44
C ARG A 74 3.01 1.56 15.12
N LEU A 75 2.34 1.84 14.04
CA LEU A 75 2.71 1.38 12.71
C LEU A 75 2.80 2.56 11.74
N PRO A 76 3.80 2.59 10.85
CA PRO A 76 4.04 3.75 9.98
C PRO A 76 3.10 3.83 8.77
N SER A 77 2.33 2.78 8.48
CA SER A 77 1.44 2.77 7.32
C SER A 77 0.24 1.86 7.47
N VAL A 78 -0.77 2.08 6.62
CA VAL A 78 -1.95 1.22 6.50
C VAL A 78 -2.47 1.17 5.06
N GLU A 79 -2.94 0.00 4.61
CA GLU A 79 -3.81 -0.10 3.45
C GLU A 79 -5.26 0.07 3.90
N VAL A 80 -5.95 1.07 3.34
CA VAL A 80 -7.33 1.37 3.70
C VAL A 80 -8.29 0.64 2.77
N ASN A 81 -8.96 -0.39 3.29
CA ASN A 81 -9.92 -1.21 2.53
C ASN A 81 -11.35 -0.64 2.52
N ASN A 82 -11.72 0.24 3.44
CA ASN A 82 -13.05 0.84 3.48
C ASN A 82 -13.39 1.56 2.17
N THR A 83 -12.40 2.18 1.53
CA THR A 83 -12.54 2.88 0.25
C THR A 83 -12.88 1.95 -0.92
N PHE A 84 -12.59 0.66 -0.81
CA PHE A 84 -12.98 -0.35 -1.80
C PHE A 84 -14.50 -0.54 -1.84
N TYR A 85 -15.15 -0.54 -0.67
CA TYR A 85 -16.60 -0.78 -0.56
C TYR A 85 -17.42 0.49 -0.74
N ARG A 86 -16.88 1.63 -0.30
CA ARG A 86 -17.55 2.92 -0.34
C ARG A 86 -16.62 4.02 -0.79
N MET A 87 -17.04 4.79 -1.78
CA MET A 87 -16.32 5.98 -2.26
C MET A 87 -16.09 6.95 -1.08
N PRO A 88 -14.84 7.30 -0.75
CA PRO A 88 -14.57 8.20 0.37
C PRO A 88 -14.92 9.64 -0.01
N SER A 89 -15.40 10.42 0.98
CA SER A 89 -15.55 11.87 0.83
C SER A 89 -14.24 12.58 1.19
N GLU A 90 -14.05 13.77 0.64
CA GLU A 90 -12.92 14.65 0.99
C GLU A 90 -12.88 14.94 2.49
N LYS A 91 -14.06 15.21 3.11
CA LYS A 91 -14.20 15.46 4.55
C LYS A 91 -13.68 14.29 5.40
N LEU A 92 -14.01 13.04 5.01
CA LEU A 92 -13.55 11.84 5.72
C LEU A 92 -12.02 11.70 5.65
N LEU A 93 -11.45 11.88 4.45
CA LEU A 93 -10.01 11.74 4.26
C LEU A 93 -9.23 12.89 4.91
N ALA A 94 -9.76 14.09 4.91
CA ALA A 94 -9.20 15.20 5.67
C ALA A 94 -9.19 14.92 7.19
N ALA A 95 -10.28 14.35 7.74
CA ALA A 95 -10.32 13.95 9.15
C ALA A 95 -9.25 12.89 9.47
N TRP A 96 -9.07 11.88 8.61
CA TRP A 96 -8.01 10.88 8.81
C TRP A 96 -6.59 11.48 8.75
N ARG A 97 -6.39 12.49 7.89
CA ARG A 97 -5.11 13.23 7.87
C ARG A 97 -4.84 13.90 9.21
N GLU A 98 -5.85 14.55 9.81
CA GLU A 98 -5.70 15.25 11.11
C GLU A 98 -5.52 14.27 12.29
N GLU A 99 -6.09 13.07 12.19
CA GLU A 99 -5.97 12.02 13.22
C GLU A 99 -4.63 11.30 13.24
N THR A 100 -3.80 11.46 12.18
CA THR A 100 -2.57 10.68 12.01
C THR A 100 -1.31 11.54 12.10
N PRO A 101 -0.23 11.04 12.72
CA PRO A 101 1.01 11.80 12.88
C PRO A 101 1.69 12.08 11.56
N GLU A 102 2.58 13.06 11.57
CA GLU A 102 3.43 13.35 10.42
C GLU A 102 4.31 12.14 10.08
N GLY A 103 4.44 11.85 8.76
CA GLY A 103 5.18 10.67 8.29
C GLY A 103 4.37 9.37 8.26
N PHE A 104 3.14 9.32 8.80
CA PHE A 104 2.23 8.20 8.59
C PHE A 104 1.76 8.13 7.13
N VAL A 105 1.65 6.93 6.56
CA VAL A 105 1.35 6.75 5.14
C VAL A 105 0.13 5.85 4.93
N MET A 106 -0.82 6.32 4.13
CA MET A 106 -2.02 5.56 3.76
C MET A 106 -1.95 5.12 2.29
N THR A 107 -2.15 3.84 2.05
CA THR A 107 -2.46 3.31 0.72
C THR A 107 -3.97 3.19 0.60
N LEU A 108 -4.57 3.89 -0.35
CA LEU A 108 -6.01 3.81 -0.57
C LEU A 108 -6.33 2.75 -1.62
N LYS A 109 -7.05 1.70 -1.24
CA LYS A 109 -7.57 0.71 -2.19
C LYS A 109 -8.68 1.32 -3.02
N ALA A 110 -8.53 1.30 -4.33
CA ALA A 110 -9.50 1.89 -5.24
C ALA A 110 -10.89 1.22 -5.12
N PRO A 111 -11.98 1.99 -5.27
CA PRO A 111 -13.33 1.48 -5.16
C PRO A 111 -13.61 0.32 -6.12
N ARG A 112 -14.35 -0.70 -5.62
CA ARG A 112 -14.78 -1.86 -6.43
C ARG A 112 -15.51 -1.47 -7.71
N ARG A 113 -16.17 -0.31 -7.72
CA ARG A 113 -16.84 0.23 -8.90
C ARG A 113 -15.85 0.38 -10.05
N ILE A 114 -14.62 0.83 -9.80
CA ILE A 114 -13.58 1.02 -10.81
C ILE A 114 -12.99 -0.33 -11.24
N THR A 115 -12.55 -1.15 -10.29
CA THR A 115 -11.73 -2.33 -10.57
C THR A 115 -12.52 -3.59 -10.85
N HIS A 116 -13.62 -3.83 -10.11
CA HIS A 116 -14.37 -5.08 -10.13
C HIS A 116 -15.66 -5.00 -10.94
N ILE A 117 -16.40 -3.88 -10.87
CA ILE A 117 -17.67 -3.70 -11.59
C ILE A 117 -17.40 -3.23 -13.01
N ALA A 118 -16.78 -2.07 -13.17
CA ALA A 118 -16.44 -1.51 -14.48
C ALA A 118 -15.22 -2.18 -15.12
N ARG A 119 -14.41 -2.92 -14.33
CA ARG A 119 -13.21 -3.62 -14.81
C ARG A 119 -12.28 -2.72 -15.62
N LEU A 120 -12.02 -1.54 -15.09
CA LEU A 120 -11.19 -0.47 -15.67
C LEU A 120 -11.79 0.18 -16.94
N ARG A 121 -13.01 -0.17 -17.38
CA ARG A 121 -13.64 0.38 -18.57
C ARG A 121 -14.47 1.61 -18.21
N GLU A 122 -14.34 2.68 -18.99
CA GLU A 122 -15.17 3.90 -18.86
C GLU A 122 -15.24 4.44 -17.42
N VAL A 123 -14.08 4.50 -16.76
CA VAL A 123 -13.99 4.88 -15.34
C VAL A 123 -13.52 6.32 -15.11
N SER A 124 -13.50 7.17 -16.13
CA SER A 124 -12.95 8.53 -16.05
C SER A 124 -13.57 9.33 -14.90
N ASP A 125 -14.91 9.39 -14.82
CA ASP A 125 -15.59 10.18 -13.78
C ASP A 125 -15.40 9.63 -12.36
N PRO A 126 -15.66 8.32 -12.09
CA PRO A 126 -15.42 7.76 -10.76
C PRO A 126 -13.96 7.77 -10.37
N LEU A 127 -13.02 7.63 -11.31
CA LEU A 127 -11.59 7.74 -11.07
C LEU A 127 -11.20 9.18 -10.69
N ALA A 128 -11.65 10.16 -11.48
CA ALA A 128 -11.39 11.58 -11.20
C ALA A 128 -11.93 12.01 -9.83
N TYR A 129 -13.16 11.60 -9.49
CA TYR A 129 -13.74 11.86 -8.17
C TYR A 129 -12.90 11.25 -7.06
N PHE A 130 -12.53 9.96 -7.19
CA PHE A 130 -11.73 9.25 -6.20
C PHE A 130 -10.36 9.90 -5.99
N LEU A 131 -9.65 10.24 -7.08
CA LEU A 131 -8.33 10.88 -7.00
C LEU A 131 -8.42 12.29 -6.40
N ARG A 132 -9.47 13.04 -6.71
CA ARG A 132 -9.72 14.35 -6.08
C ARG A 132 -9.91 14.20 -4.57
N SER A 133 -10.76 13.27 -4.15
CA SER A 133 -10.97 13.00 -2.72
C SER A 133 -9.66 12.54 -2.05
N ALA A 134 -8.88 11.67 -2.68
CA ALA A 134 -7.62 11.15 -2.15
C ALA A 134 -6.60 12.26 -1.84
N ARG A 135 -6.59 13.35 -2.61
CA ARG A 135 -5.72 14.52 -2.39
C ARG A 135 -5.93 15.17 -1.02
N SER A 136 -7.11 15.00 -0.39
CA SER A 136 -7.37 15.53 0.96
C SER A 136 -6.49 14.90 2.04
N LEU A 137 -5.85 13.76 1.79
CA LEU A 137 -4.84 13.17 2.67
C LEU A 137 -3.50 13.94 2.65
N GLY A 138 -3.25 14.78 1.65
CA GLY A 138 -1.99 15.51 1.54
C GLY A 138 -0.77 14.58 1.58
N SER A 139 0.20 14.90 2.44
CA SER A 139 1.42 14.10 2.65
C SER A 139 1.19 12.69 3.21
N ARG A 140 -0.02 12.40 3.74
CA ARG A 140 -0.39 11.05 4.23
C ARG A 140 -0.77 10.11 3.09
N LEU A 141 -1.01 10.60 1.86
CA LEU A 141 -1.30 9.76 0.71
C LEU A 141 0.00 9.14 0.18
N GLY A 142 0.20 7.85 0.45
CA GLY A 142 1.36 7.10 -0.03
C GLY A 142 1.17 6.52 -1.42
N CYS A 143 0.03 5.87 -1.63
CA CYS A 143 -0.27 5.18 -2.88
C CYS A 143 -1.78 5.04 -3.10
N VAL A 144 -2.20 5.02 -4.35
CA VAL A 144 -3.53 4.55 -4.78
C VAL A 144 -3.36 3.16 -5.38
N PHE A 145 -4.04 2.18 -4.81
CA PHE A 145 -3.88 0.77 -5.11
C PHE A 145 -5.10 0.22 -5.87
N PHE A 146 -4.86 -0.30 -7.07
CA PHE A 146 -5.88 -0.91 -7.93
C PHE A 146 -5.70 -2.42 -7.93
N GLN A 147 -6.51 -3.14 -7.15
CA GLN A 147 -6.56 -4.60 -7.19
C GLN A 147 -7.61 -5.04 -8.20
N CYS A 148 -7.22 -5.78 -9.24
CA CYS A 148 -8.11 -6.30 -10.26
C CYS A 148 -8.64 -7.71 -9.90
N PRO A 149 -9.88 -8.04 -10.28
CA PRO A 149 -10.46 -9.35 -9.98
C PRO A 149 -9.76 -10.49 -10.75
N PRO A 150 -9.78 -11.73 -10.22
CA PRO A 150 -9.15 -12.88 -10.89
C PRO A 150 -9.77 -13.23 -12.23
N SER A 151 -11.00 -12.76 -12.50
CA SER A 151 -11.69 -12.96 -13.78
C SER A 151 -11.30 -11.94 -14.85
N LEU A 152 -10.48 -10.92 -14.53
CA LEU A 152 -10.01 -9.92 -15.50
C LEU A 152 -8.79 -10.48 -16.24
N ARG A 153 -8.97 -10.88 -17.50
CA ARG A 153 -7.87 -11.29 -18.37
C ARG A 153 -7.10 -10.10 -18.91
N TYR A 154 -5.85 -10.33 -19.30
CA TYR A 154 -5.02 -9.34 -19.96
C TYR A 154 -5.66 -8.84 -21.27
N ASP A 155 -5.69 -7.53 -21.42
CA ASP A 155 -6.13 -6.81 -22.60
C ASP A 155 -5.23 -5.56 -22.67
N ALA A 156 -4.39 -5.51 -23.70
CA ALA A 156 -3.40 -4.44 -23.85
C ALA A 156 -4.05 -3.08 -24.06
N GLY A 157 -5.11 -3.01 -24.85
CA GLY A 157 -5.83 -1.77 -25.12
C GLY A 157 -6.56 -1.23 -23.88
N LEU A 158 -7.15 -2.14 -23.08
CA LEU A 158 -7.75 -1.79 -21.80
C LEU A 158 -6.72 -1.20 -20.83
N LEU A 159 -5.55 -1.83 -20.75
CA LEU A 159 -4.49 -1.33 -19.86
C LEU A 159 -4.01 0.06 -20.33
N ASP A 160 -3.73 0.22 -21.61
CA ASP A 160 -3.29 1.51 -22.15
C ASP A 160 -4.32 2.62 -21.92
N GLY A 161 -5.58 2.34 -22.19
CA GLY A 161 -6.67 3.30 -21.95
C GLY A 161 -6.80 3.69 -20.48
N PHE A 162 -6.70 2.72 -19.56
CA PHE A 162 -6.74 3.00 -18.13
C PHE A 162 -5.54 3.82 -17.67
N LEU A 163 -4.33 3.44 -18.09
CA LEU A 163 -3.09 4.13 -17.73
C LEU A 163 -3.05 5.57 -18.28
N ALA A 164 -3.60 5.80 -19.48
CA ALA A 164 -3.75 7.14 -20.04
C ALA A 164 -4.64 8.06 -19.19
N GLY A 165 -5.62 7.49 -18.49
CA GLY A 165 -6.51 8.23 -17.57
C GLY A 165 -5.86 8.57 -16.21
N LEU A 166 -4.69 8.04 -15.89
CA LEU A 166 -3.98 8.38 -14.67
C LEU A 166 -3.22 9.71 -14.86
N PRO A 167 -3.33 10.65 -13.90
CA PRO A 167 -2.68 11.95 -14.02
C PRO A 167 -1.15 11.82 -13.92
N GLU A 168 -0.45 12.60 -14.72
CA GLU A 168 0.99 12.79 -14.58
C GLU A 168 1.29 13.68 -13.36
N GLY A 169 2.35 13.36 -12.62
CA GLY A 169 2.70 14.09 -11.40
C GLY A 169 1.68 13.92 -10.26
N GLY A 170 0.77 12.94 -10.35
CA GLY A 170 -0.21 12.59 -9.34
C GLY A 170 0.39 11.79 -8.16
N PRO A 171 -0.49 11.17 -7.33
CA PRO A 171 -0.04 10.25 -6.32
C PRO A 171 0.65 9.04 -6.94
N ARG A 172 1.41 8.29 -6.15
CA ARG A 172 1.94 7.00 -6.59
C ARG A 172 0.81 6.03 -6.85
N PHE A 173 0.97 5.19 -7.85
CA PHE A 173 -0.02 4.18 -8.23
C PHE A 173 0.58 2.79 -8.15
N ALA A 174 -0.23 1.81 -7.75
CA ALA A 174 0.12 0.40 -7.76
C ALA A 174 -1.05 -0.42 -8.29
N MET A 175 -0.75 -1.48 -9.04
CA MET A 175 -1.74 -2.41 -9.58
C MET A 175 -1.39 -3.85 -9.24
N GLU A 176 -2.41 -4.60 -8.81
CA GLU A 176 -2.35 -6.05 -8.60
C GLU A 176 -3.28 -6.73 -9.60
N PHE A 177 -2.74 -7.69 -10.34
CA PHE A 177 -3.49 -8.52 -11.27
C PHE A 177 -3.49 -9.96 -10.78
N ARG A 178 -4.67 -10.54 -10.63
CA ARG A 178 -4.87 -11.89 -10.09
C ARG A 178 -5.03 -12.98 -11.13
N HIS A 179 -5.18 -12.63 -12.41
CA HIS A 179 -5.26 -13.59 -13.50
C HIS A 179 -3.88 -13.81 -14.11
N ALA A 180 -3.51 -15.08 -14.34
CA ALA A 180 -2.17 -15.46 -14.85
C ALA A 180 -1.79 -14.81 -16.19
N SER A 181 -2.77 -14.47 -17.04
CA SER A 181 -2.50 -13.82 -18.34
C SER A 181 -1.80 -12.46 -18.24
N TRP A 182 -1.78 -11.82 -17.08
CA TRP A 182 -1.09 -10.55 -16.85
C TRP A 182 0.42 -10.70 -16.64
N GLY A 183 0.91 -11.92 -16.38
CA GLY A 183 2.33 -12.18 -16.03
C GLY A 183 3.36 -11.87 -17.11
N GLY A 184 2.92 -11.42 -18.30
CA GLY A 184 3.79 -11.12 -19.43
C GLY A 184 4.67 -9.88 -19.25
N ALA A 185 5.79 -9.84 -20.00
CA ALA A 185 6.72 -8.71 -19.99
C ALA A 185 6.08 -7.41 -20.50
N GLU A 186 5.14 -7.50 -21.43
CA GLU A 186 4.45 -6.34 -22.01
C GLU A 186 3.66 -5.54 -20.96
N ALA A 187 2.85 -6.22 -20.15
CA ALA A 187 2.08 -5.57 -19.08
C ALA A 187 3.00 -4.83 -18.09
N ARG A 188 4.12 -5.46 -17.72
CA ARG A 188 5.11 -4.85 -16.82
C ARG A 188 5.77 -3.62 -17.45
N ALA A 189 6.13 -3.71 -18.74
CA ALA A 189 6.73 -2.58 -19.45
C ALA A 189 5.78 -1.38 -19.54
N LYS A 190 4.48 -1.60 -19.81
CA LYS A 190 3.46 -0.56 -19.84
C LYS A 190 3.28 0.13 -18.48
N LEU A 191 3.23 -0.64 -17.39
CA LEU A 191 3.16 -0.10 -16.04
C LEU A 191 4.41 0.73 -15.69
N ALA A 192 5.59 0.19 -15.99
CA ALA A 192 6.87 0.86 -15.72
C ALA A 192 6.97 2.20 -16.49
N ALA A 193 6.55 2.24 -17.74
CA ALA A 193 6.53 3.46 -18.57
C ALA A 193 5.65 4.57 -17.97
N ARG A 194 4.64 4.22 -17.16
CA ARG A 194 3.76 5.16 -16.44
C ARG A 194 4.09 5.27 -14.95
N SER A 195 5.25 4.75 -14.51
CA SER A 195 5.67 4.74 -13.09
C SER A 195 4.62 4.13 -12.16
N VAL A 196 3.89 3.11 -12.62
CA VAL A 196 2.91 2.36 -11.85
C VAL A 196 3.57 1.10 -11.31
N ALA A 197 3.54 0.89 -9.99
CA ALA A 197 4.12 -0.29 -9.37
C ALA A 197 3.28 -1.54 -9.66
N TRP A 198 3.94 -2.66 -9.92
CA TRP A 198 3.32 -3.99 -9.95
C TRP A 198 3.31 -4.57 -8.54
N CYS A 199 2.12 -4.99 -8.05
CA CYS A 199 1.95 -5.76 -6.81
C CYS A 199 1.64 -7.23 -7.14
N THR A 200 2.15 -8.13 -6.33
CA THR A 200 1.91 -9.59 -6.38
C THR A 200 1.35 -10.07 -5.06
#